data_60c03c5fcba6b9ef7c3c843d3fd65d04
#
_entry.id   60c03c5fcba6b9ef7c3c843d3fd65d04
#
_cell.length_a   1.000
_cell.length_b   1.000
_cell.length_c   1.000
_cell.angle_alpha   90.00
_cell.angle_beta   90.00
_cell.angle_gamma   90.00
#
_symmetry.space_group_name_H-M   'P 1'
#
loop_
_entity.id
_entity.type
_entity.pdbx_description
1 polymer ?
#
loop_
_entity_poly.entity_id
_entity_poly.type
_entity_poly.pdbx_seq_one_letter_code
_entity_poly.pdbx_strand_id
1 'polypeptide(L)'
;MDTGAAAAMPGVLGIFTGEDCRCDALGDIPHDPLPKTNFDKKLSAPGREVGEPVFIGSHVPLPTDRARYVGEAVAMVVAETKAQALDAAEAIEIDYAPLDPVTDTVAAGSGAAPCLWDELPDNILIETFFGDATATDAAFADAAHVVSMGFDIGRVTGVPMEPRSALGAYDAKTGRYTV
;
A
#
# COMPACT_ATOMS: atom_id res chain seq x y z
N MET A 1 -1.90 -16.98 -12.25
CA MET A 1 -1.80 -15.99 -13.34
C MET A 1 -1.21 -16.66 -14.55
N ASP A 2 -1.85 -16.54 -15.72
CA ASP A 2 -1.34 -17.04 -17.00
C ASP A 2 -1.05 -15.84 -17.92
N THR A 3 0.19 -15.71 -18.34
CA THR A 3 0.68 -14.64 -19.21
C THR A 3 0.99 -15.14 -20.62
N GLY A 4 0.78 -16.45 -20.91
CA GLY A 4 1.22 -17.08 -22.14
C GLY A 4 0.59 -16.49 -23.39
N ALA A 5 -0.73 -16.28 -23.39
CA ALA A 5 -1.45 -15.66 -24.51
C ALA A 5 -0.99 -14.22 -24.74
N ALA A 6 -0.86 -13.44 -23.68
CA ALA A 6 -0.42 -12.07 -23.72
C ALA A 6 1.03 -11.92 -24.24
N ALA A 7 1.92 -12.80 -23.80
CA ALA A 7 3.33 -12.78 -24.21
C ALA A 7 3.52 -13.13 -25.71
N ALA A 8 2.57 -13.87 -26.30
CA ALA A 8 2.61 -14.21 -27.72
C ALA A 8 2.04 -13.13 -28.64
N MET A 9 1.52 -12.03 -28.10
CA MET A 9 0.89 -10.97 -28.90
C MET A 9 1.95 -10.13 -29.64
N PRO A 10 1.61 -9.64 -30.83
CA PRO A 10 2.54 -8.83 -31.64
C PRO A 10 3.01 -7.57 -30.92
N GLY A 11 4.31 -7.33 -30.91
CA GLY A 11 4.93 -6.13 -30.32
C GLY A 11 5.13 -6.19 -28.81
N VAL A 12 4.72 -7.29 -28.13
CA VAL A 12 5.06 -7.51 -26.72
C VAL A 12 6.53 -7.86 -26.60
N LEU A 13 7.24 -7.13 -25.77
CA LEU A 13 8.68 -7.30 -25.52
C LEU A 13 8.93 -8.05 -24.20
N GLY A 14 8.02 -7.98 -23.26
CA GLY A 14 8.11 -8.70 -22.00
C GLY A 14 6.90 -8.47 -21.10
N ILE A 15 6.63 -9.45 -20.24
CA ILE A 15 5.65 -9.36 -19.16
C ILE A 15 6.36 -9.75 -17.89
N PHE A 16 6.21 -8.91 -16.87
CA PHE A 16 6.87 -9.09 -15.58
C PHE A 16 5.83 -9.23 -14.49
N THR A 17 6.08 -10.13 -13.57
CA THR A 17 5.24 -10.46 -12.42
C THR A 17 5.99 -10.26 -11.11
N GLY A 18 5.32 -10.43 -9.98
CA GLY A 18 6.00 -10.40 -8.68
C GLY A 18 7.08 -11.46 -8.55
N GLU A 19 6.93 -12.60 -9.21
CA GLU A 19 7.94 -13.66 -9.22
C GLU A 19 9.22 -13.23 -9.94
N ASP A 20 9.11 -12.51 -11.05
CA ASP A 20 10.27 -11.93 -11.75
C ASP A 20 10.98 -10.92 -10.88
N CYS A 21 10.23 -10.03 -10.20
CA CYS A 21 10.80 -9.09 -9.23
C CYS A 21 11.57 -9.81 -8.11
N ARG A 22 11.04 -10.91 -7.60
CA ARG A 22 11.67 -11.73 -6.58
C ARG A 22 12.95 -12.42 -7.11
N CYS A 23 12.92 -12.96 -8.31
CA CYS A 23 14.08 -13.60 -8.96
C CYS A 23 15.21 -12.60 -9.22
N ASP A 24 14.85 -11.36 -9.57
CA ASP A 24 15.80 -10.26 -9.79
C ASP A 24 16.26 -9.61 -8.48
N ALA A 25 15.83 -10.14 -7.34
CA ALA A 25 16.14 -9.63 -6.00
C ALA A 25 15.78 -8.14 -5.81
N LEU A 26 14.71 -7.69 -6.44
CA LEU A 26 14.15 -6.37 -6.18
C LEU A 26 13.57 -6.35 -4.77
N GLY A 27 14.06 -5.42 -3.97
CA GLY A 27 13.56 -5.21 -2.60
C GLY A 27 12.28 -4.39 -2.57
N ASP A 28 11.79 -4.15 -1.35
CA ASP A 28 10.66 -3.28 -1.10
C ASP A 28 10.95 -1.85 -1.56
N ILE A 29 9.91 -1.18 -2.04
CA ILE A 29 9.94 0.26 -2.29
C ILE A 29 10.04 0.96 -0.94
N PRO A 30 11.12 1.68 -0.63
CA PRO A 30 11.27 2.33 0.66
C PRO A 30 10.18 3.37 0.87
N HIS A 31 9.47 3.26 1.99
CA HIS A 31 8.58 4.31 2.44
C HIS A 31 8.75 4.52 3.95
N ASP A 32 8.60 5.75 4.37
CA ASP A 32 8.64 6.11 5.78
C ASP A 32 7.27 6.71 6.14
N PRO A 33 6.39 5.94 6.78
CA PRO A 33 5.06 6.42 7.14
C PRO A 33 5.11 7.47 8.25
N LEU A 34 6.29 7.67 8.86
CA LEU A 34 6.47 8.57 9.98
C LEU A 34 7.37 9.73 9.60
N PRO A 35 6.87 10.97 9.60
CA PRO A 35 7.71 12.14 9.40
C PRO A 35 8.77 12.21 10.52
N LYS A 36 10.06 12.25 10.16
CA LYS A 36 11.19 12.32 11.09
C LYS A 36 11.23 13.58 11.96
N THR A 37 10.36 14.55 11.67
CA THR A 37 10.36 15.89 12.29
C THR A 37 9.23 16.13 13.30
N ASN A 38 8.52 15.08 13.72
CA ASN A 38 7.41 15.23 14.66
C ASN A 38 7.92 15.13 16.13
N PHE A 39 8.38 16.22 16.68
CA PHE A 39 8.89 16.30 18.03
C PHE A 39 7.85 16.10 19.14
N ASP A 40 6.56 16.32 18.83
CA ASP A 40 5.47 16.28 19.81
C ASP A 40 4.65 14.99 19.77
N LYS A 41 5.04 14.01 18.96
CA LYS A 41 4.32 12.74 18.82
C LYS A 41 4.98 11.65 19.64
N LYS A 42 4.21 11.03 20.51
CA LYS A 42 4.54 9.72 21.06
C LYS A 42 3.98 8.67 20.10
N LEU A 43 4.86 7.92 19.48
CA LEU A 43 4.50 6.89 18.51
C LEU A 43 4.72 5.53 19.13
N SER A 44 3.72 4.68 19.03
CA SER A 44 3.84 3.27 19.38
C SER A 44 3.10 2.42 18.34
N ALA A 45 3.48 1.17 18.22
CA ALA A 45 2.63 0.17 17.61
C ALA A 45 1.79 -0.48 18.71
N PRO A 46 0.61 -1.04 18.41
CA PRO A 46 -0.20 -1.74 19.40
C PRO A 46 0.61 -2.82 20.13
N GLY A 47 0.53 -2.80 21.46
CA GLY A 47 1.27 -3.73 22.32
C GLY A 47 2.78 -3.49 22.42
N ARG A 48 3.27 -2.34 21.90
CA ARG A 48 4.68 -1.93 21.99
C ARG A 48 4.83 -0.64 22.79
N GLU A 49 6.03 -0.48 23.35
CA GLU A 49 6.37 0.77 24.08
C GLU A 49 6.66 1.91 23.09
N VAL A 50 6.50 3.14 23.58
CA VAL A 50 6.84 4.35 22.81
C VAL A 50 8.32 4.33 22.43
N GLY A 51 8.61 4.46 21.13
CA GLY A 51 9.97 4.46 20.59
C GLY A 51 10.42 3.11 20.02
N GLU A 52 9.62 2.06 20.17
CA GLU A 52 9.87 0.81 19.42
C GLU A 52 9.55 0.98 17.94
N PRO A 53 10.20 0.19 17.06
CA PRO A 53 9.91 0.24 15.63
C PRO A 53 8.43 -0.06 15.36
N VAL A 54 7.78 0.78 14.56
CA VAL A 54 6.42 0.53 14.06
C VAL A 54 6.46 -0.53 12.97
N PHE A 55 5.34 -1.22 12.77
CA PHE A 55 5.20 -2.13 11.66
C PHE A 55 5.17 -1.36 10.34
N ILE A 56 6.03 -1.75 9.40
CA ILE A 56 6.02 -1.24 8.04
C ILE A 56 5.69 -2.42 7.14
N GLY A 57 4.48 -2.41 6.57
CA GLY A 57 4.06 -3.44 5.63
C GLY A 57 4.95 -3.46 4.39
N SER A 58 5.23 -4.65 3.86
CA SER A 58 6.00 -4.82 2.64
C SER A 58 5.33 -4.06 1.47
N HIS A 59 6.10 -3.28 0.75
CA HIS A 59 5.66 -2.52 -0.42
C HIS A 59 6.49 -2.92 -1.63
N VAL A 60 6.18 -4.08 -2.15
CA VAL A 60 6.87 -4.62 -3.35
C VAL A 60 6.37 -3.94 -4.64
N PRO A 61 7.18 -3.89 -5.68
CA PRO A 61 6.75 -3.37 -6.98
C PRO A 61 5.54 -4.12 -7.57
N LEU A 62 5.55 -5.45 -7.44
CA LEU A 62 4.46 -6.35 -7.84
C LEU A 62 4.34 -7.47 -6.80
N PRO A 63 3.13 -7.75 -6.27
CA PRO A 63 2.94 -8.82 -5.30
C PRO A 63 3.06 -10.21 -5.94
N THR A 64 3.51 -11.18 -5.15
CA THR A 64 3.66 -12.57 -5.59
C THR A 64 2.46 -13.45 -5.26
N ASP A 65 1.80 -13.18 -4.12
CA ASP A 65 0.83 -14.09 -3.51
C ASP A 65 -0.53 -13.45 -3.23
N ARG A 66 -0.58 -12.17 -2.89
CA ARG A 66 -1.80 -11.52 -2.41
C ARG A 66 -1.87 -10.07 -2.87
N ALA A 67 -2.94 -9.73 -3.58
CA ALA A 67 -3.33 -8.34 -3.80
C ALA A 67 -4.12 -7.85 -2.59
N ARG A 68 -3.68 -6.73 -2.01
CA ARG A 68 -4.21 -6.22 -0.74
C ARG A 68 -5.24 -5.11 -0.89
N TYR A 69 -5.32 -4.51 -2.08
CA TYR A 69 -6.30 -3.46 -2.35
C TYR A 69 -6.67 -3.41 -3.84
N VAL A 70 -7.83 -2.86 -4.13
CA VAL A 70 -8.29 -2.66 -5.52
C VAL A 70 -7.41 -1.62 -6.22
N GLY A 71 -6.84 -1.99 -7.37
CA GLY A 71 -5.90 -1.16 -8.12
C GLY A 71 -4.43 -1.42 -7.82
N GLU A 72 -4.11 -2.40 -6.99
CA GLU A 72 -2.73 -2.87 -6.83
C GLU A 72 -2.25 -3.50 -8.14
N ALA A 73 -1.08 -3.04 -8.63
CA ALA A 73 -0.50 -3.58 -9.85
C ALA A 73 0.01 -5.01 -9.59
N VAL A 74 -0.41 -5.97 -10.42
CA VAL A 74 -0.06 -7.39 -10.26
C VAL A 74 0.84 -7.92 -11.38
N ALA A 75 0.93 -7.18 -12.49
CA ALA A 75 1.83 -7.47 -13.60
C ALA A 75 2.21 -6.17 -14.33
N MET A 76 3.32 -6.18 -15.03
CA MET A 76 3.79 -5.10 -15.89
C MET A 76 4.02 -5.64 -17.30
N VAL A 77 3.44 -4.99 -18.29
CA VAL A 77 3.62 -5.32 -19.71
C VAL A 77 4.50 -4.28 -20.38
N VAL A 78 5.49 -4.74 -21.12
CA VAL A 78 6.35 -3.92 -21.98
C VAL A 78 6.10 -4.31 -23.43
N ALA A 79 5.76 -3.33 -24.27
CA ALA A 79 5.52 -3.52 -25.69
C ALA A 79 6.05 -2.35 -26.51
N GLU A 80 6.10 -2.50 -27.83
CA GLU A 80 6.59 -1.47 -28.77
C GLU A 80 5.71 -0.20 -28.73
N THR A 81 4.42 -0.36 -28.47
CA THR A 81 3.46 0.75 -28.37
C THR A 81 2.56 0.61 -27.16
N LYS A 82 2.02 1.73 -26.67
CA LYS A 82 1.06 1.74 -25.56
C LYS A 82 -0.19 0.93 -25.87
N ALA A 83 -0.69 0.96 -27.09
CA ALA A 83 -1.88 0.19 -27.48
C ALA A 83 -1.62 -1.31 -27.35
N GLN A 84 -0.51 -1.80 -27.88
CA GLN A 84 -0.10 -3.20 -27.74
C GLN A 84 0.09 -3.61 -26.26
N ALA A 85 0.65 -2.71 -25.42
CA ALA A 85 0.80 -2.99 -24.02
C ALA A 85 -0.55 -3.12 -23.29
N LEU A 86 -1.52 -2.28 -23.64
CA LEU A 86 -2.87 -2.35 -23.08
C LEU A 86 -3.61 -3.61 -23.54
N ASP A 87 -3.59 -3.91 -24.84
CA ASP A 87 -4.22 -5.10 -25.40
C ASP A 87 -3.65 -6.37 -24.75
N ALA A 88 -2.32 -6.43 -24.57
CA ALA A 88 -1.67 -7.55 -23.93
C ALA A 88 -1.99 -7.63 -22.41
N ALA A 89 -2.11 -6.50 -21.73
CA ALA A 89 -2.51 -6.49 -20.32
C ALA A 89 -3.92 -7.07 -20.13
N GLU A 90 -4.85 -6.78 -21.04
CA GLU A 90 -6.21 -7.33 -21.03
C GLU A 90 -6.24 -8.84 -21.34
N ALA A 91 -5.21 -9.37 -22.01
CA ALA A 91 -5.08 -10.78 -22.34
C ALA A 91 -4.43 -11.63 -21.24
N ILE A 92 -3.98 -11.01 -20.15
CA ILE A 92 -3.46 -11.74 -18.98
C ILE A 92 -4.63 -12.35 -18.20
N GLU A 93 -4.62 -13.67 -18.05
CA GLU A 93 -5.64 -14.38 -17.28
C GLU A 93 -5.21 -14.50 -15.82
N ILE A 94 -6.05 -14.01 -14.92
CA ILE A 94 -5.81 -14.08 -13.46
C ILE A 94 -6.98 -14.78 -12.79
N ASP A 95 -6.72 -15.90 -12.15
CA ASP A 95 -7.67 -16.59 -11.28
C ASP A 95 -7.46 -16.10 -9.85
N TYR A 96 -8.42 -15.33 -9.33
CA TYR A 96 -8.40 -14.80 -7.99
C TYR A 96 -9.16 -15.71 -7.02
N ALA A 97 -8.50 -16.14 -5.96
CA ALA A 97 -9.17 -16.70 -4.79
C ALA A 97 -9.57 -15.53 -3.85
N PRO A 98 -10.83 -15.10 -3.84
CA PRO A 98 -11.23 -13.95 -3.04
C PRO A 98 -11.10 -14.24 -1.55
N LEU A 99 -10.55 -13.28 -0.81
CA LEU A 99 -10.49 -13.26 0.64
C LEU A 99 -11.57 -12.32 1.17
N ASP A 100 -11.91 -12.48 2.45
CA ASP A 100 -12.88 -11.60 3.10
C ASP A 100 -12.34 -10.15 3.12
N PRO A 101 -13.10 -9.18 2.58
CA PRO A 101 -12.64 -7.81 2.50
C PRO A 101 -12.74 -7.10 3.85
N VAL A 102 -11.82 -6.16 4.08
CA VAL A 102 -11.85 -5.25 5.23
C VAL A 102 -12.22 -3.86 4.74
N THR A 103 -13.48 -3.48 4.92
CA THR A 103 -14.03 -2.21 4.42
C THR A 103 -14.49 -1.26 5.53
N ASP A 104 -14.69 -1.76 6.74
CA ASP A 104 -15.06 -0.96 7.90
C ASP A 104 -13.83 -0.67 8.75
N THR A 105 -13.54 0.62 8.96
CA THR A 105 -12.35 1.09 9.68
C THR A 105 -12.38 0.76 11.17
N VAL A 106 -13.57 0.74 11.79
CA VAL A 106 -13.71 0.42 13.23
C VAL A 106 -13.52 -1.08 13.43
N ALA A 107 -14.15 -1.89 12.57
CA ALA A 107 -13.99 -3.33 12.58
C ALA A 107 -12.53 -3.74 12.29
N ALA A 108 -11.85 -3.06 11.38
CA ALA A 108 -10.46 -3.33 11.03
C ALA A 108 -9.54 -3.29 12.25
N GLY A 109 -9.66 -2.26 13.10
CA GLY A 109 -8.83 -2.08 14.30
C GLY A 109 -9.31 -2.83 15.54
N SER A 110 -10.40 -3.59 15.45
CA SER A 110 -10.96 -4.32 16.62
C SER A 110 -10.32 -5.69 16.86
N GLY A 111 -9.48 -6.17 15.95
CA GLY A 111 -8.95 -7.54 15.94
C GLY A 111 -9.98 -8.61 15.55
N ALA A 112 -11.21 -8.22 15.17
CA ALA A 112 -12.27 -9.14 14.70
C ALA A 112 -12.28 -9.28 13.16
N ALA A 113 -11.69 -8.33 12.45
CA ALA A 113 -11.57 -8.37 11.00
C ALA A 113 -10.37 -9.23 10.56
N PRO A 114 -10.38 -9.76 9.32
CA PRO A 114 -9.20 -10.40 8.75
C PRO A 114 -8.00 -9.45 8.73
N CYS A 115 -6.81 -9.97 8.98
CA CYS A 115 -5.57 -9.18 8.89
C CYS A 115 -5.09 -9.08 7.44
N LEU A 116 -4.56 -7.90 7.07
CA LEU A 116 -3.95 -7.66 5.77
C LEU A 116 -2.52 -8.19 5.70
N TRP A 117 -1.82 -8.20 6.83
CA TRP A 117 -0.51 -8.83 7.03
C TRP A 117 -0.63 -9.80 8.19
N ASP A 118 -0.14 -11.01 8.00
CA ASP A 118 -0.25 -12.08 8.98
C ASP A 118 0.49 -11.72 10.29
N GLU A 119 1.48 -10.83 10.21
CA GLU A 119 2.25 -10.32 11.35
C GLU A 119 1.53 -9.18 12.11
N LEU A 120 0.40 -8.69 11.58
CA LEU A 120 -0.33 -7.54 12.15
C LEU A 120 -1.81 -7.90 12.38
N PRO A 121 -2.14 -8.60 13.47
CA PRO A 121 -3.47 -9.20 13.67
C PRO A 121 -4.60 -8.20 13.89
N ASP A 122 -4.29 -6.95 14.22
CA ASP A 122 -5.26 -5.88 14.48
C ASP A 122 -5.30 -4.80 13.39
N ASN A 123 -4.54 -4.97 12.31
CA ASN A 123 -4.44 -4.00 11.20
C ASN A 123 -4.00 -2.58 11.60
N ILE A 124 -3.50 -2.38 12.83
CA ILE A 124 -3.04 -1.07 13.31
C ILE A 124 -1.53 -0.94 13.14
N LEU A 125 -1.10 -0.22 12.10
CA LEU A 125 0.32 -0.02 11.82
C LEU A 125 0.95 0.97 12.80
N ILE A 126 0.20 2.01 13.16
CA ILE A 126 0.69 3.14 13.95
C ILE A 126 -0.41 3.60 14.89
N GLU A 127 -0.04 3.81 16.15
CA GLU A 127 -0.86 4.49 17.13
C GLU A 127 -0.12 5.73 17.63
N THR A 128 -0.79 6.87 17.70
CA THR A 128 -0.16 8.15 18.10
C THR A 128 -0.96 8.84 19.17
N PHE A 129 -0.25 9.40 20.15
CA PHE A 129 -0.83 10.13 21.25
C PHE A 129 -0.31 11.56 21.30
N PHE A 130 -1.21 12.49 21.56
CA PHE A 130 -0.91 13.91 21.73
C PHE A 130 -1.51 14.44 23.02
N GLY A 131 -0.82 15.36 23.69
CA GLY A 131 -1.30 16.06 24.86
C GLY A 131 -1.10 15.28 26.16
N ASP A 132 -1.86 15.65 27.17
CA ASP A 132 -1.82 15.10 28.53
C ASP A 132 -3.14 14.36 28.81
N ALA A 133 -3.10 13.03 28.74
CA ALA A 133 -4.27 12.19 28.98
C ALA A 133 -4.80 12.35 30.42
N THR A 134 -3.91 12.44 31.42
CA THR A 134 -4.30 12.56 32.82
C THR A 134 -5.02 13.89 33.08
N ALA A 135 -4.51 14.98 32.54
CA ALA A 135 -5.17 16.27 32.68
C ALA A 135 -6.52 16.31 31.92
N THR A 136 -6.58 15.66 30.77
CA THR A 136 -7.82 15.52 29.99
C THR A 136 -8.88 14.73 30.73
N ASP A 137 -8.53 13.57 31.26
CA ASP A 137 -9.46 12.72 32.03
C ASP A 137 -9.96 13.44 33.28
N ALA A 138 -9.09 14.16 34.00
CA ALA A 138 -9.50 14.96 35.14
C ALA A 138 -10.48 16.08 34.75
N ALA A 139 -10.24 16.77 33.63
CA ALA A 139 -11.15 17.80 33.12
C ALA A 139 -12.51 17.23 32.73
N PHE A 140 -12.59 16.04 32.13
CA PHE A 140 -13.85 15.36 31.84
C PHE A 140 -14.57 14.92 33.11
N ALA A 141 -13.86 14.45 34.13
CA ALA A 141 -14.46 14.05 35.41
C ALA A 141 -15.07 15.22 36.16
N ASP A 142 -14.49 16.43 36.06
CA ASP A 142 -14.99 17.65 36.70
C ASP A 142 -16.05 18.39 35.87
N ALA A 143 -16.28 18.00 34.64
CA ALA A 143 -17.21 18.67 33.74
C ALA A 143 -18.67 18.50 34.20
N ALA A 144 -19.43 19.59 34.30
CA ALA A 144 -20.84 19.55 34.67
C ALA A 144 -21.70 18.80 33.63
N HIS A 145 -21.29 18.85 32.37
CA HIS A 145 -21.96 18.14 31.26
C HIS A 145 -20.90 17.66 30.28
N VAL A 146 -21.05 16.43 29.81
CA VAL A 146 -20.24 15.86 28.74
C VAL A 146 -21.16 15.47 27.60
N VAL A 147 -20.80 15.89 26.38
CA VAL A 147 -21.48 15.49 25.13
C VAL A 147 -20.53 14.70 24.26
N SER A 148 -20.97 13.56 23.78
CA SER A 148 -20.20 12.70 22.87
C SER A 148 -20.91 12.61 21.53
N MET A 149 -20.13 12.70 20.43
CA MET A 149 -20.66 12.58 19.08
C MET A 149 -19.65 11.82 18.20
N GLY A 150 -20.15 10.88 17.42
CA GLY A 150 -19.37 10.15 16.43
C GLY A 150 -19.49 10.82 15.06
N PHE A 151 -18.38 10.88 14.32
CA PHE A 151 -18.35 11.36 12.95
C PHE A 151 -17.72 10.31 12.06
N ASP A 152 -18.41 9.98 10.95
CA ASP A 152 -17.84 9.19 9.86
C ASP A 152 -17.26 10.13 8.80
N ILE A 153 -15.93 10.04 8.59
CA ILE A 153 -15.24 10.76 7.54
C ILE A 153 -14.95 9.79 6.40
N GLY A 154 -15.70 9.93 5.30
CA GLY A 154 -15.52 9.10 4.11
C GLY A 154 -14.08 9.15 3.59
N ARG A 155 -13.55 7.99 3.23
CA ARG A 155 -12.23 7.89 2.62
C ARG A 155 -12.25 8.47 1.21
N VAL A 156 -11.39 9.43 0.94
CA VAL A 156 -11.26 10.09 -0.36
C VAL A 156 -9.81 10.07 -0.82
N THR A 157 -9.61 10.05 -2.12
CA THR A 157 -8.28 10.21 -2.74
C THR A 157 -8.25 11.45 -3.60
N GLY A 158 -7.09 12.10 -3.70
CA GLY A 158 -6.88 13.15 -4.68
C GLY A 158 -6.76 12.53 -6.07
N VAL A 159 -7.61 13.01 -7.00
CA VAL A 159 -7.58 12.59 -8.40
C VAL A 159 -7.20 13.81 -9.25
N PRO A 160 -5.90 14.16 -9.35
CA PRO A 160 -5.47 15.30 -10.14
C PRO A 160 -5.78 15.07 -11.63
N MET A 161 -6.15 16.12 -12.35
CA MET A 161 -6.37 16.06 -13.80
C MET A 161 -5.07 15.74 -14.56
N GLU A 162 -3.93 16.11 -14.01
CA GLU A 162 -2.60 15.75 -14.52
C GLU A 162 -2.12 14.47 -13.83
N PRO A 163 -2.15 13.30 -14.51
CA PRO A 163 -1.66 12.05 -13.95
C PRO A 163 -0.13 12.06 -13.85
N ARG A 164 0.39 11.25 -12.95
CA ARG A 164 1.83 11.02 -12.86
C ARG A 164 2.30 10.26 -14.10
N SER A 165 3.40 10.71 -14.69
CA SER A 165 4.07 10.03 -15.79
C SER A 165 5.58 10.09 -15.60
N ALA A 166 6.28 9.11 -16.16
CA ALA A 166 7.74 9.09 -16.20
C ALA A 166 8.20 8.67 -17.60
N LEU A 167 9.31 9.25 -18.05
CA LEU A 167 9.97 8.89 -19.28
C LEU A 167 11.34 8.29 -18.97
N GLY A 168 11.52 7.02 -19.31
CA GLY A 168 12.82 6.36 -19.22
C GLY A 168 13.50 6.28 -20.58
N ALA A 169 14.80 6.51 -20.63
CA ALA A 169 15.63 6.33 -21.82
C ALA A 169 16.91 5.56 -21.47
N TYR A 170 17.34 4.69 -22.39
CA TYR A 170 18.60 3.96 -22.28
C TYR A 170 19.48 4.24 -23.48
N ASP A 171 20.71 4.70 -23.26
CA ASP A 171 21.73 4.86 -24.29
C ASP A 171 22.67 3.65 -24.30
N ALA A 172 22.50 2.78 -25.27
CA ALA A 172 23.30 1.56 -25.40
C ALA A 172 24.78 1.82 -25.69
N LYS A 173 25.17 3.02 -26.20
CA LYS A 173 26.55 3.35 -26.46
C LYS A 173 27.32 3.69 -25.18
N THR A 174 26.66 4.33 -24.26
CA THR A 174 27.26 4.78 -22.99
C THR A 174 26.85 3.92 -21.80
N GLY A 175 25.86 3.03 -21.95
CA GLY A 175 25.27 2.24 -20.87
C GLY A 175 24.46 3.08 -19.88
N ARG A 176 24.07 4.31 -20.24
CA ARG A 176 23.45 5.27 -19.35
C ARG A 176 21.92 5.19 -19.40
N TYR A 177 21.32 5.14 -18.23
CA TYR A 177 19.89 5.35 -18.04
C TYR A 177 19.61 6.80 -17.71
N THR A 178 18.49 7.31 -18.21
CA THR A 178 17.93 8.62 -17.87
C THR A 178 16.45 8.44 -17.56
N VAL A 179 15.99 9.01 -16.45
CA VAL A 179 14.57 9.05 -16.02
C VAL A 179 14.19 10.50 -15.79
#